data_cc3f41d7a368d337a7d7d98d415f6e3c
#
_entry.id   cc3f41d7a368d337a7d7d98d415f6e3c
#
_cell.length_a   1.000
_cell.length_b   1.000
_cell.length_c   1.000
_cell.angle_alpha   90.00
_cell.angle_beta   90.00
_cell.angle_gamma   90.00
#
_symmetry.space_group_name_H-M   'P 1'
#
loop_
_entity.id
_entity.type
_entity.pdbx_description
1 polymer ?
#
loop_
_entity_poly.entity_id
_entity_poly.type
_entity_poly.pdbx_seq_one_letter_code
_entity_poly.pdbx_strand_id
1 'polypeptide(L)'
;GDELNAKFDVLKAKISARLFGLSAYKSSLQKIVKNYPKGEEIKKIESILTTDIPVLEALDFGAAPKSFNLVFVTNYPNEISHKNLMDKLNKYAKESGDVKVKVSNDIYNVEKNMVVLHGIINKMTAESVANYLKEHKDYKLKDKPIIISNEDYKVVQVKKNLEEYLAKIK
;
A
#
# COMPACT_ATOMS: atom_id res chain seq x y z
N GLY A 1 -8.34 -23.30 22.63
CA GLY A 1 -8.96 -22.45 23.65
C GLY A 1 -9.14 -21.02 23.17
N ASP A 2 -9.70 -20.19 24.00
CA ASP A 2 -10.07 -18.81 23.66
C ASP A 2 -8.87 -17.97 23.18
N GLU A 3 -7.71 -18.18 23.78
CA GLU A 3 -6.48 -17.46 23.40
C GLU A 3 -6.07 -17.77 21.95
N LEU A 4 -6.18 -19.03 21.53
CA LEU A 4 -5.86 -19.43 20.16
C LEU A 4 -6.90 -18.88 19.18
N ASN A 5 -8.17 -18.90 19.54
CA ASN A 5 -9.24 -18.34 18.74
C ASN A 5 -9.08 -16.83 18.56
N ALA A 6 -8.70 -16.12 19.63
CA ALA A 6 -8.41 -14.68 19.56
C ALA A 6 -7.26 -14.40 18.58
N LYS A 7 -6.20 -15.19 18.58
CA LYS A 7 -5.08 -15.05 17.63
C LYS A 7 -5.52 -15.26 16.19
N PHE A 8 -6.38 -16.23 15.92
CA PHE A 8 -6.94 -16.44 14.58
C PHE A 8 -7.80 -15.26 14.14
N ASP A 9 -8.60 -14.71 15.03
CA ASP A 9 -9.44 -13.56 14.72
C ASP A 9 -8.59 -12.29 14.47
N VAL A 10 -7.47 -12.12 15.19
CA VAL A 10 -6.49 -11.05 14.90
C VAL A 10 -5.90 -11.21 13.51
N LEU A 11 -5.56 -12.43 13.12
CA LEU A 11 -5.03 -12.70 11.77
C LEU A 11 -6.05 -12.34 10.68
N LYS A 12 -7.32 -12.70 10.88
CA LYS A 12 -8.42 -12.29 10.00
C LYS A 12 -8.58 -10.76 9.96
N ALA A 13 -8.46 -10.09 11.10
CA ALA A 13 -8.52 -8.64 11.18
C ALA A 13 -7.40 -7.98 10.37
N LYS A 14 -6.18 -8.51 10.41
CA LYS A 14 -5.05 -8.01 9.60
C LYS A 14 -5.30 -8.20 8.10
N ILE A 15 -5.87 -9.32 7.70
CA ILE A 15 -6.27 -9.55 6.30
C ILE A 15 -7.35 -8.54 5.90
N SER A 16 -8.35 -8.32 6.75
CA SER A 16 -9.38 -7.31 6.54
C SER A 16 -8.80 -5.89 6.38
N ALA A 17 -7.79 -5.55 7.16
CA ALA A 17 -7.10 -4.27 7.05
C ALA A 17 -6.47 -4.10 5.66
N ARG A 18 -5.83 -5.12 5.14
CA ARG A 18 -5.18 -5.08 3.81
C ARG A 18 -6.18 -4.94 2.66
N LEU A 19 -7.36 -5.54 2.80
CA LEU A 19 -8.38 -5.56 1.75
C LEU A 19 -9.37 -4.40 1.84
N PHE A 20 -9.68 -3.94 3.05
CA PHE A 20 -10.78 -3.00 3.30
C PHE A 20 -10.35 -1.74 4.08
N GLY A 21 -9.13 -1.69 4.59
CA GLY A 21 -8.55 -0.52 5.21
C GLY A 21 -8.72 -0.41 6.72
N LEU A 22 -8.36 0.76 7.23
CA LEU A 22 -8.26 1.05 8.66
C LEU A 22 -9.59 0.92 9.41
N SER A 23 -10.67 1.43 8.84
CA SER A 23 -12.00 1.38 9.45
C SER A 23 -12.45 -0.07 9.69
N ALA A 24 -12.24 -0.94 8.72
CA ALA A 24 -12.53 -2.37 8.84
C ALA A 24 -11.64 -3.06 9.88
N TYR A 25 -10.36 -2.69 9.93
CA TYR A 25 -9.42 -3.19 10.93
C TYR A 25 -9.86 -2.82 12.34
N LYS A 26 -10.13 -1.54 12.58
CA LYS A 26 -10.63 -1.04 13.87
C LYS A 26 -11.89 -1.78 14.32
N SER A 27 -12.86 -1.90 13.42
CA SER A 27 -14.11 -2.61 13.69
C SER A 27 -13.88 -4.08 14.06
N SER A 28 -12.99 -4.76 13.35
CA SER A 28 -12.63 -6.16 13.64
C SER A 28 -11.96 -6.31 15.00
N LEU A 29 -11.02 -5.42 15.35
CA LEU A 29 -10.36 -5.42 16.65
C LEU A 29 -11.35 -5.18 17.80
N GLN A 30 -12.28 -4.25 17.63
CA GLN A 30 -13.32 -3.98 18.63
C GLN A 30 -14.21 -5.20 18.87
N LYS A 31 -14.56 -5.95 17.83
CA LYS A 31 -15.32 -7.21 17.95
C LYS A 31 -14.55 -8.27 18.73
N ILE A 32 -13.25 -8.39 18.50
CA ILE A 32 -12.39 -9.35 19.22
C ILE A 32 -12.39 -9.03 20.71
N VAL A 33 -12.18 -7.77 21.11
CA VAL A 33 -12.20 -7.35 22.51
C VAL A 33 -13.55 -7.66 23.15
N LYS A 34 -14.65 -7.46 22.43
CA LYS A 34 -15.99 -7.78 22.91
C LYS A 34 -16.20 -9.29 23.11
N ASN A 35 -15.67 -10.11 22.21
CA ASN A 35 -15.88 -11.56 22.24
C ASN A 35 -14.94 -12.28 23.23
N TYR A 36 -13.76 -11.72 23.48
CA TYR A 36 -12.71 -12.31 24.32
C TYR A 36 -12.22 -11.27 25.33
N PRO A 37 -12.99 -10.97 26.39
CA PRO A 37 -12.69 -9.84 27.28
C PRO A 37 -11.45 -9.99 28.16
N LYS A 38 -10.80 -11.14 28.17
CA LYS A 38 -9.62 -11.43 29.00
C LYS A 38 -8.51 -12.10 28.20
N GLY A 39 -7.25 -11.87 28.59
CA GLY A 39 -6.07 -12.53 28.02
C GLY A 39 -4.99 -11.55 27.61
N GLU A 40 -3.79 -12.06 27.37
CA GLU A 40 -2.64 -11.26 26.95
C GLU A 40 -2.83 -10.68 25.54
N GLU A 41 -3.43 -11.46 24.63
CA GLU A 41 -3.70 -10.99 23.28
C GLU A 41 -4.69 -9.82 23.29
N ILE A 42 -5.69 -9.86 24.17
CA ILE A 42 -6.68 -8.78 24.31
C ILE A 42 -6.02 -7.49 24.79
N LYS A 43 -5.09 -7.55 25.74
CA LYS A 43 -4.34 -6.38 26.18
C LYS A 43 -3.55 -5.73 25.06
N LYS A 44 -2.96 -6.53 24.19
CA LYS A 44 -2.25 -6.03 22.99
C LYS A 44 -3.21 -5.33 22.03
N ILE A 45 -4.38 -5.91 21.79
CA ILE A 45 -5.42 -5.34 20.93
C ILE A 45 -5.93 -4.02 21.49
N GLU A 46 -6.19 -3.96 22.79
CA GLU A 46 -6.59 -2.72 23.48
C GLU A 46 -5.55 -1.62 23.33
N SER A 47 -4.26 -1.97 23.44
CA SER A 47 -3.16 -1.03 23.19
C SER A 47 -3.15 -0.54 21.75
N ILE A 48 -3.36 -1.42 20.78
CA ILE A 48 -3.47 -1.04 19.35
C ILE A 48 -4.63 -0.06 19.16
N LEU A 49 -5.80 -0.36 19.72
CA LEU A 49 -6.99 0.48 19.58
C LEU A 49 -6.82 1.87 20.21
N THR A 50 -6.10 1.96 21.33
CA THR A 50 -5.93 3.22 22.06
C THR A 50 -4.72 4.05 21.61
N THR A 51 -3.71 3.42 21.03
CA THR A 51 -2.44 4.06 20.67
C THR A 51 -2.22 4.12 19.17
N ASP A 52 -2.24 2.98 18.49
CA ASP A 52 -1.87 2.90 17.07
C ASP A 52 -2.98 3.40 16.14
N ILE A 53 -4.21 2.99 16.40
CA ILE A 53 -5.36 3.35 15.55
C ILE A 53 -5.57 4.87 15.48
N PRO A 54 -5.57 5.63 16.60
CA PRO A 54 -5.69 7.09 16.53
C PRO A 54 -4.60 7.77 15.70
N VAL A 55 -3.37 7.28 15.76
CA VAL A 55 -2.25 7.81 14.96
C VAL A 55 -2.51 7.57 13.47
N LEU A 56 -2.98 6.37 13.11
CA LEU A 56 -3.30 6.04 11.72
C LEU A 56 -4.54 6.81 11.21
N GLU A 57 -5.54 7.00 12.06
CA GLU A 57 -6.73 7.81 11.73
C GLU A 57 -6.36 9.27 11.45
N ALA A 58 -5.33 9.79 12.12
CA ALA A 58 -4.86 11.16 11.94
C ALA A 58 -4.03 11.38 10.67
N LEU A 59 -3.59 10.31 9.99
CA LEU A 59 -2.88 10.43 8.73
C LEU A 59 -3.73 11.13 7.68
N ASP A 60 -3.12 12.06 6.94
CA ASP A 60 -3.78 12.76 5.85
C ASP A 60 -2.77 13.08 4.74
N PHE A 61 -3.27 13.47 3.58
CA PHE A 61 -2.45 13.89 2.46
C PHE A 61 -1.74 15.22 2.74
N GLY A 62 -0.60 15.42 2.07
CA GLY A 62 0.10 16.69 2.08
C GLY A 62 1.29 16.77 3.02
N ALA A 63 1.72 15.66 3.63
CA ALA A 63 2.97 15.65 4.38
C ALA A 63 4.15 15.96 3.44
N ALA A 64 5.20 16.60 3.98
CA ALA A 64 6.40 16.93 3.22
C ALA A 64 7.03 15.67 2.61
N PRO A 65 7.16 15.58 1.28
CA PRO A 65 7.61 14.36 0.63
C PRO A 65 9.12 14.15 0.80
N LYS A 66 9.51 12.93 1.16
CA LYS A 66 10.92 12.51 1.23
C LYS A 66 11.33 11.73 -0.01
N SER A 67 10.40 11.01 -0.61
CA SER A 67 10.59 10.26 -1.85
C SER A 67 9.27 10.12 -2.58
N PHE A 68 9.36 9.69 -3.85
CA PHE A 68 8.20 9.49 -4.72
C PHE A 68 8.15 8.07 -5.25
N ASN A 69 6.95 7.63 -5.55
CA ASN A 69 6.66 6.31 -6.09
C ASN A 69 5.95 6.44 -7.43
N LEU A 70 6.21 5.49 -8.32
CA LEU A 70 5.35 5.25 -9.48
C LEU A 70 4.45 4.07 -9.15
N VAL A 71 3.15 4.29 -9.13
CA VAL A 71 2.16 3.27 -8.77
C VAL A 71 1.37 2.85 -10.00
N PHE A 72 1.51 1.58 -10.37
CA PHE A 72 0.76 0.95 -11.46
C PHE A 72 -0.38 0.14 -10.86
N VAL A 73 -1.61 0.57 -11.09
CA VAL A 73 -2.80 -0.14 -10.61
C VAL A 73 -3.15 -1.23 -11.59
N THR A 74 -3.21 -2.47 -11.12
CA THR A 74 -3.57 -3.64 -11.91
C THR A 74 -4.82 -4.30 -11.36
N ASN A 75 -5.62 -4.92 -12.24
CA ASN A 75 -6.80 -5.68 -11.85
C ASN A 75 -6.46 -7.17 -11.76
N TYR A 76 -7.04 -7.86 -10.80
CA TYR A 76 -6.99 -9.32 -10.74
C TYR A 76 -7.95 -9.94 -11.76
N PRO A 77 -7.62 -11.09 -12.33
CA PRO A 77 -6.30 -11.72 -12.41
C PRO A 77 -5.75 -11.65 -13.86
N ASN A 78 -4.82 -10.78 -14.13
CA ASN A 78 -4.07 -10.87 -15.39
C ASN A 78 -2.60 -11.19 -15.06
N GLU A 79 -2.33 -12.47 -14.81
CA GLU A 79 -1.03 -12.95 -14.37
C GLU A 79 0.10 -12.63 -15.35
N ILE A 80 -0.17 -12.70 -16.65
CA ILE A 80 0.85 -12.45 -17.69
C ILE A 80 1.24 -10.98 -17.75
N SER A 81 0.27 -10.09 -17.81
CA SER A 81 0.52 -8.64 -17.81
C SER A 81 1.18 -8.19 -16.52
N HIS A 82 0.73 -8.72 -15.38
CA HIS A 82 1.30 -8.43 -14.08
C HIS A 82 2.77 -8.87 -14.00
N LYS A 83 3.08 -10.09 -14.44
CA LYS A 83 4.45 -10.61 -14.48
C LYS A 83 5.35 -9.77 -15.39
N ASN A 84 4.88 -9.39 -16.57
CA ASN A 84 5.63 -8.54 -17.49
C ASN A 84 5.96 -7.17 -16.86
N LEU A 85 4.99 -6.57 -16.21
CA LEU A 85 5.18 -5.30 -15.50
C LEU A 85 6.21 -5.44 -14.37
N MET A 86 6.08 -6.45 -13.53
CA MET A 86 7.02 -6.74 -12.45
C MET A 86 8.45 -6.96 -12.99
N ASP A 87 8.59 -7.77 -14.03
CA ASP A 87 9.90 -8.06 -14.64
C ASP A 87 10.56 -6.80 -15.19
N LYS A 88 9.81 -5.94 -15.88
CA LYS A 88 10.33 -4.67 -16.42
C LYS A 88 10.73 -3.70 -15.32
N LEU A 89 9.94 -3.55 -14.28
CA LEU A 89 10.27 -2.66 -13.16
C LEU A 89 11.45 -3.17 -12.36
N ASN A 90 11.55 -4.47 -12.13
CA ASN A 90 12.73 -5.08 -11.49
C ASN A 90 14.00 -4.89 -12.32
N LYS A 91 13.90 -5.04 -13.64
CA LYS A 91 15.00 -4.75 -14.56
C LYS A 91 15.45 -3.30 -14.44
N TYR A 92 14.53 -2.36 -14.46
CA TYR A 92 14.81 -0.94 -14.29
C TYR A 92 15.49 -0.65 -12.96
N ALA A 93 14.94 -1.16 -11.86
CA ALA A 93 15.52 -0.96 -10.52
C ALA A 93 16.97 -1.44 -10.45
N LYS A 94 17.26 -2.61 -11.02
CA LYS A 94 18.61 -3.19 -11.09
C LYS A 94 19.54 -2.33 -11.93
N GLU A 95 19.10 -1.93 -13.12
CA GLU A 95 19.91 -1.14 -14.07
C GLU A 95 20.15 0.29 -13.59
N SER A 96 19.25 0.85 -12.75
CA SER A 96 19.41 2.19 -12.19
C SER A 96 20.66 2.34 -11.32
N GLY A 97 21.11 1.24 -10.70
CA GLY A 97 22.23 1.26 -9.77
C GLY A 97 21.93 1.96 -8.44
N ASP A 98 20.74 2.47 -8.26
CA ASP A 98 20.32 3.15 -7.02
C ASP A 98 19.67 2.14 -6.07
N VAL A 99 20.33 1.90 -4.93
CA VAL A 99 19.88 0.94 -3.90
C VAL A 99 18.55 1.34 -3.25
N LYS A 100 18.14 2.61 -3.35
CA LYS A 100 16.88 3.10 -2.83
C LYS A 100 15.70 2.77 -3.73
N VAL A 101 15.96 2.54 -5.03
CA VAL A 101 14.91 2.20 -6.00
C VAL A 101 14.57 0.73 -5.86
N LYS A 102 13.34 0.46 -5.44
CA LYS A 102 12.83 -0.89 -5.15
C LYS A 102 11.45 -1.08 -5.75
N VAL A 103 11.11 -2.32 -6.02
CA VAL A 103 9.80 -2.71 -6.54
C VAL A 103 9.04 -3.49 -5.48
N SER A 104 7.76 -3.18 -5.31
CA SER A 104 6.85 -3.97 -4.50
C SER A 104 5.57 -4.30 -5.25
N ASN A 105 4.92 -5.34 -4.79
CA ASN A 105 3.61 -5.76 -5.26
C ASN A 105 2.66 -5.73 -4.07
N ASP A 106 1.81 -4.71 -4.01
CA ASP A 106 0.98 -4.44 -2.85
C ASP A 106 -0.49 -4.70 -3.16
N ILE A 107 -1.14 -5.48 -2.31
CA ILE A 107 -2.59 -5.66 -2.38
C ILE A 107 -3.25 -4.32 -2.03
N TYR A 108 -4.19 -3.87 -2.86
CA TYR A 108 -5.01 -2.71 -2.54
C TYR A 108 -6.38 -3.10 -2.01
N ASN A 109 -7.13 -3.91 -2.75
CA ASN A 109 -8.41 -4.47 -2.32
C ASN A 109 -8.64 -5.82 -3.02
N VAL A 110 -9.87 -6.35 -2.96
CA VAL A 110 -10.22 -7.64 -3.56
C VAL A 110 -10.11 -7.67 -5.09
N GLU A 111 -10.16 -6.51 -5.73
CA GLU A 111 -10.14 -6.39 -7.20
C GLU A 111 -8.83 -5.85 -7.75
N LYS A 112 -8.12 -5.04 -6.96
CA LYS A 112 -6.97 -4.25 -7.43
C LYS A 112 -5.71 -4.57 -6.65
N ASN A 113 -4.62 -4.58 -7.39
CA ASN A 113 -3.27 -4.70 -6.88
C ASN A 113 -2.45 -3.49 -7.34
N MET A 114 -1.43 -3.13 -6.59
CA MET A 114 -0.53 -2.03 -6.93
C MET A 114 0.88 -2.55 -7.09
N VAL A 115 1.44 -2.37 -8.29
CA VAL A 115 2.87 -2.59 -8.53
C VAL A 115 3.55 -1.24 -8.41
N VAL A 116 4.55 -1.13 -7.56
CA VAL A 116 5.11 0.15 -7.16
C VAL A 116 6.62 0.17 -7.36
N LEU A 117 7.10 1.21 -8.03
CA LEU A 117 8.51 1.56 -8.07
C LEU A 117 8.74 2.65 -7.03
N HIS A 118 9.47 2.31 -5.96
CA HIS A 118 9.74 3.17 -4.82
C HIS A 118 11.09 3.88 -4.90
N GLY A 119 11.27 4.88 -4.04
CA GLY A 119 12.59 5.43 -3.73
C GLY A 119 13.11 6.45 -4.71
N ILE A 120 12.23 7.08 -5.47
CA ILE A 120 12.59 8.15 -6.42
C ILE A 120 12.71 9.46 -5.65
N ILE A 121 13.82 10.18 -5.87
CA ILE A 121 14.20 11.31 -5.01
C ILE A 121 13.22 12.49 -4.99
N ASN A 122 12.61 12.80 -6.12
CA ASN A 122 11.66 13.92 -6.23
C ASN A 122 10.65 13.70 -7.36
N LYS A 123 9.65 14.57 -7.42
CA LYS A 123 8.57 14.48 -8.41
C LYS A 123 9.06 14.62 -9.85
N MET A 124 9.99 15.55 -10.10
CA MET A 124 10.54 15.77 -11.44
C MET A 124 11.26 14.52 -11.94
N THR A 125 12.05 13.88 -11.09
CA THR A 125 12.73 12.62 -11.43
C THR A 125 11.70 11.51 -11.65
N ALA A 126 10.65 11.44 -10.86
CA ALA A 126 9.57 10.46 -11.05
C ALA A 126 8.88 10.61 -12.41
N GLU A 127 8.59 11.85 -12.82
CA GLU A 127 8.05 12.15 -14.15
C GLU A 127 8.99 11.71 -15.26
N SER A 128 10.28 11.98 -15.11
CA SER A 128 11.33 11.57 -16.06
C SER A 128 11.44 10.05 -16.17
N VAL A 129 11.39 9.34 -15.05
CA VAL A 129 11.41 7.88 -15.01
C VAL A 129 10.18 7.31 -15.69
N ALA A 130 9.00 7.86 -15.41
CA ALA A 130 7.76 7.43 -16.05
C ALA A 130 7.84 7.58 -17.58
N ASN A 131 8.34 8.70 -18.08
CA ASN A 131 8.55 8.94 -19.49
C ASN A 131 9.58 7.98 -20.09
N TYR A 132 10.69 7.74 -19.40
CA TYR A 132 11.69 6.77 -19.85
C TYR A 132 11.11 5.36 -19.99
N LEU A 133 10.37 4.89 -18.99
CA LEU A 133 9.73 3.57 -19.03
C LEU A 133 8.69 3.46 -20.17
N LYS A 134 8.02 4.55 -20.50
CA LYS A 134 7.05 4.60 -21.60
C LYS A 134 7.72 4.57 -22.97
N GLU A 135 8.76 5.37 -23.16
CA GLU A 135 9.34 5.63 -24.50
C GLU A 135 10.51 4.71 -24.86
N HIS A 136 11.29 4.28 -23.87
CA HIS A 136 12.51 3.50 -24.15
C HIS A 136 12.16 2.10 -24.70
N LYS A 137 12.88 1.70 -25.76
CA LYS A 137 12.66 0.44 -26.49
C LYS A 137 12.69 -0.83 -25.62
N ASP A 138 13.44 -0.81 -24.53
CA ASP A 138 13.59 -1.97 -23.62
C ASP A 138 12.39 -2.15 -22.69
N TYR A 139 11.56 -1.12 -22.53
CA TYR A 139 10.45 -1.13 -21.60
C TYR A 139 9.09 -1.00 -22.29
N LYS A 140 8.85 0.10 -23.00
CA LYS A 140 7.58 0.34 -23.72
C LYS A 140 6.35 0.09 -22.85
N LEU A 141 6.39 0.59 -21.60
CA LEU A 141 5.26 0.43 -20.69
C LEU A 141 4.09 1.31 -21.15
N LYS A 142 2.98 0.68 -21.49
CA LYS A 142 1.77 1.36 -21.97
C LYS A 142 0.94 1.93 -20.84
N ASP A 143 1.01 1.31 -19.66
CA ASP A 143 0.23 1.72 -18.51
C ASP A 143 0.81 3.02 -17.91
N LYS A 144 -0.09 3.96 -17.64
CA LYS A 144 0.30 5.23 -17.02
C LYS A 144 0.33 5.07 -15.50
N PRO A 145 1.48 5.28 -14.85
CA PRO A 145 1.56 5.23 -13.39
C PRO A 145 0.97 6.47 -12.74
N ILE A 146 0.56 6.32 -11.50
CA ILE A 146 0.26 7.42 -10.59
C ILE A 146 1.58 7.83 -9.95
N ILE A 147 1.93 9.11 -10.02
CA ILE A 147 3.07 9.68 -9.32
C ILE A 147 2.59 10.19 -7.97
N ILE A 148 3.10 9.61 -6.91
CA ILE A 148 2.63 9.88 -5.54
C ILE A 148 3.80 9.86 -4.56
N SER A 149 3.81 10.79 -3.59
CA SER A 149 4.81 10.74 -2.53
C SER A 149 4.65 9.45 -1.71
N ASN A 150 5.74 9.00 -1.11
CA ASN A 150 5.67 7.82 -0.25
C ASN A 150 4.74 8.03 0.95
N GLU A 151 4.68 9.25 1.48
CA GLU A 151 3.80 9.63 2.59
C GLU A 151 2.32 9.54 2.18
N ASP A 152 1.96 10.09 1.04
CA ASP A 152 0.59 10.02 0.52
C ASP A 152 0.20 8.58 0.10
N TYR A 153 1.15 7.83 -0.42
CA TYR A 153 0.94 6.40 -0.73
C TYR A 153 0.58 5.61 0.52
N LYS A 154 1.23 5.89 1.65
CA LYS A 154 0.90 5.26 2.94
C LYS A 154 -0.55 5.57 3.34
N VAL A 155 -0.99 6.81 3.20
CA VAL A 155 -2.38 7.20 3.47
C VAL A 155 -3.35 6.40 2.60
N VAL A 156 -3.07 6.31 1.30
CA VAL A 156 -3.88 5.56 0.34
C VAL A 156 -3.97 4.08 0.74
N GLN A 157 -2.87 3.47 1.13
CA GLN A 157 -2.85 2.06 1.53
C GLN A 157 -3.58 1.82 2.86
N VAL A 158 -3.41 2.69 3.83
CA VAL A 158 -4.04 2.55 5.15
C VAL A 158 -5.54 2.80 5.07
N LYS A 159 -5.94 3.87 4.41
CA LYS A 159 -7.34 4.33 4.37
C LYS A 159 -8.12 3.84 3.16
N LYS A 160 -7.47 3.24 2.16
CA LYS A 160 -8.09 2.79 0.90
C LYS A 160 -8.87 3.90 0.19
N ASN A 161 -8.28 5.08 0.15
CA ASN A 161 -8.90 6.31 -0.38
C ASN A 161 -8.23 6.82 -1.66
N LEU A 162 -7.84 5.90 -2.56
CA LEU A 162 -7.21 6.24 -3.84
C LEU A 162 -8.04 7.25 -4.64
N GLU A 163 -9.36 7.07 -4.72
CA GLU A 163 -10.24 7.95 -5.48
C GLU A 163 -10.23 9.38 -4.94
N GLU A 164 -10.18 9.54 -3.63
CA GLU A 164 -10.02 10.85 -2.98
C GLU A 164 -8.69 11.49 -3.36
N TYR A 165 -7.60 10.73 -3.35
CA TYR A 165 -6.30 11.22 -3.79
C TYR A 165 -6.33 11.66 -5.25
N LEU A 166 -6.87 10.85 -6.15
CA LEU A 166 -6.95 11.17 -7.58
C LEU A 166 -7.80 12.42 -7.84
N ALA A 167 -8.84 12.65 -7.06
CA ALA A 167 -9.66 13.86 -7.15
C ALA A 167 -8.88 15.11 -6.73
N LYS A 168 -7.98 15.00 -5.77
CA LYS A 168 -7.15 16.11 -5.28
C LYS A 168 -6.09 16.57 -6.27
N ILE A 169 -5.55 15.66 -7.08
CA ILE A 169 -4.47 15.97 -8.05
C ILE A 169 -4.97 16.41 -9.42
N LYS A 170 -6.26 16.46 -9.62
CA LYS A 170 -6.88 16.95 -10.86
C LYS A 170 -6.83 18.46 -10.97
#